data_945122c3513f454d2a1634d94162cafe
#
_entry.id   945122c3513f454d2a1634d94162cafe
#
_cell.length_a   1.000
_cell.length_b   1.000
_cell.length_c   1.000
_cell.angle_alpha   90.00
_cell.angle_beta   90.00
_cell.angle_gamma   90.00
#
_symmetry.space_group_name_H-M   'P 1'
#
loop_
_entity.id
_entity.type
_entity.pdbx_description
1 polymer ?
#
loop_
_entity_poly.entity_id
_entity_poly.type
_entity_poly.pdbx_seq_one_letter_code
_entity_poly.pdbx_strand_id
1 'polypeptide(L)'
;MKRLLIIIMITLIGPLVRSEYSVYGQPYLDVEAFGERFAVLEAEGKINFYNSASEQTSTIQTEGVAGAKFMCSVSDALVIAGESSLSCLLDGRWLPMDVPETSRIVCLTAFYGGVMAASEDGKLLFWGSPFDKAQIIKAEVSGRFIDMDSFADHCYAVTDRSEIVSIGLGLQPSTFDFNAYYSEYYGEIGIVSVAAGATSVCITGNRGDESPAAFISSNGNVWSERTFDYLENGSQKYMDKKTITAAYRKYDDCYVILCEEGVIFHLPACSHCNYPIFSNSGRLTSLALNGKSFMAVGETIY
;
A
#
# COMPACT_ATOMS: atom_id res chain seq x y z
N MET A 1 -36.54 -18.70 0.39
CA MET A 1 -36.13 -17.59 1.26
C MET A 1 -35.40 -16.56 0.41
N LYS A 2 -35.97 -15.38 0.27
CA LYS A 2 -35.52 -14.32 -0.65
C LYS A 2 -34.32 -13.59 -0.05
N ARG A 3 -33.17 -13.65 -0.71
CA ARG A 3 -32.03 -12.77 -0.40
C ARG A 3 -32.35 -11.38 -0.98
N LEU A 4 -32.47 -10.43 -0.09
CA LEU A 4 -32.67 -9.03 -0.42
C LEU A 4 -31.33 -8.47 -0.91
N LEU A 5 -31.24 -8.21 -2.22
CA LEU A 5 -30.13 -7.52 -2.85
C LEU A 5 -30.35 -6.02 -2.59
N ILE A 6 -29.61 -5.43 -1.67
CA ILE A 6 -29.59 -3.97 -1.51
C ILE A 6 -28.50 -3.43 -2.44
N ILE A 7 -28.94 -2.98 -3.63
CA ILE A 7 -28.13 -2.17 -4.52
C ILE A 7 -28.24 -0.72 -4.01
N ILE A 8 -27.21 -0.22 -3.36
CA ILE A 8 -27.10 1.21 -3.09
C ILE A 8 -26.38 1.83 -4.28
N MET A 9 -27.18 2.51 -5.10
CA MET A 9 -26.68 3.37 -6.15
C MET A 9 -26.10 4.63 -5.48
N ILE A 10 -24.80 4.78 -5.46
CA ILE A 10 -24.14 6.03 -5.08
C ILE A 10 -23.59 6.63 -6.38
N THR A 11 -24.31 7.60 -6.90
CA THR A 11 -23.85 8.50 -7.95
C THR A 11 -23.24 9.73 -7.30
N LEU A 12 -22.03 10.06 -7.78
CA LEU A 12 -21.37 11.38 -7.82
C LEU A 12 -20.50 11.84 -6.65
N ILE A 13 -19.28 12.15 -7.06
CA ILE A 13 -18.35 13.24 -6.67
C ILE A 13 -17.28 12.87 -5.67
N GLY A 14 -16.06 12.94 -6.16
CA GLY A 14 -14.82 13.03 -5.43
C GLY A 14 -13.88 11.83 -5.61
N PRO A 15 -12.58 12.04 -5.52
CA PRO A 15 -11.60 10.98 -5.61
C PRO A 15 -11.91 9.90 -4.57
N LEU A 16 -12.07 8.68 -5.01
CA LEU A 16 -12.41 7.53 -4.19
C LEU A 16 -11.26 7.23 -3.24
N VAL A 17 -11.48 7.54 -2.00
CA VAL A 17 -10.56 7.20 -0.92
C VAL A 17 -10.53 5.67 -0.77
N ARG A 18 -9.35 5.09 -0.90
CA ARG A 18 -9.07 3.66 -0.77
C ARG A 18 -9.68 3.04 0.50
N SER A 19 -9.81 3.81 1.59
CA SER A 19 -10.30 3.35 2.88
C SER A 19 -11.79 2.98 2.94
N GLU A 20 -12.63 3.51 2.05
CA GLU A 20 -14.08 3.26 2.12
C GLU A 20 -14.55 2.05 1.31
N TYR A 21 -13.78 1.60 0.33
CA TYR A 21 -14.17 0.49 -0.55
C TYR A 21 -13.69 -0.90 -0.10
N SER A 22 -12.69 -0.98 0.78
CA SER A 22 -12.05 -2.26 1.13
C SER A 22 -12.74 -3.04 2.25
N VAL A 23 -13.64 -2.43 3.02
CA VAL A 23 -13.99 -2.95 4.36
C VAL A 23 -15.26 -3.81 4.38
N TYR A 24 -16.14 -3.71 3.41
CA TYR A 24 -17.38 -4.47 3.44
C TYR A 24 -17.41 -5.62 2.45
N GLY A 25 -17.16 -6.81 2.94
CA GLY A 25 -17.43 -8.07 2.22
C GLY A 25 -16.21 -8.78 1.64
N GLN A 26 -14.98 -8.30 1.89
CA GLN A 26 -13.77 -9.02 1.48
C GLN A 26 -13.24 -9.85 2.67
N PRO A 27 -12.94 -11.14 2.46
CA PRO A 27 -12.42 -12.01 3.51
C PRO A 27 -10.99 -11.67 3.91
N TYR A 28 -10.18 -11.11 2.98
CA TYR A 28 -8.78 -10.79 3.18
C TYR A 28 -8.56 -9.28 3.07
N LEU A 29 -7.94 -8.69 4.07
CA LEU A 29 -7.79 -7.23 4.21
C LEU A 29 -6.41 -6.76 3.76
N ASP A 30 -5.36 -7.50 4.14
CA ASP A 30 -3.98 -7.10 3.90
C ASP A 30 -3.06 -8.31 3.80
N VAL A 31 -1.92 -8.12 3.15
CA VAL A 31 -0.87 -9.13 3.03
C VAL A 31 0.50 -8.48 3.20
N GLU A 32 1.39 -9.16 3.93
CA GLU A 32 2.72 -8.68 4.23
C GLU A 32 3.76 -9.81 4.09
N ALA A 33 4.94 -9.48 3.59
CA ALA A 33 6.07 -10.39 3.60
C ALA A 33 6.65 -10.49 5.01
N PHE A 34 6.73 -11.70 5.58
CA PHE A 34 7.23 -11.94 6.93
C PHE A 34 8.21 -13.11 6.97
N GLY A 35 9.49 -12.79 7.06
CA GLY A 35 10.57 -13.76 6.89
C GLY A 35 10.51 -14.38 5.48
N GLU A 36 10.46 -15.72 5.40
CA GLU A 36 10.31 -16.46 4.13
C GLU A 36 8.85 -16.75 3.76
N ARG A 37 7.91 -16.17 4.47
CA ARG A 37 6.46 -16.43 4.33
C ARG A 37 5.71 -15.16 3.98
N PHE A 38 4.45 -15.31 3.66
CA PHE A 38 3.46 -14.25 3.60
C PHE A 38 2.51 -14.36 4.79
N ALA A 39 2.24 -13.25 5.44
CA ALA A 39 1.20 -13.11 6.44
C ALA A 39 -0.03 -12.48 5.76
N VAL A 40 -1.19 -13.09 5.90
CA VAL A 40 -2.46 -12.63 5.31
C VAL A 40 -3.43 -12.33 6.44
N LEU A 41 -3.89 -11.11 6.52
CA LEU A 41 -4.88 -10.65 7.50
C LEU A 41 -6.30 -10.86 6.98
N GLU A 42 -7.11 -11.60 7.75
CA GLU A 42 -8.54 -11.78 7.48
C GLU A 42 -9.40 -10.75 8.21
N ALA A 43 -10.57 -10.47 7.65
CA ALA A 43 -11.56 -9.56 8.24
C ALA A 43 -12.00 -9.96 9.65
N GLU A 44 -11.92 -11.25 9.99
CA GLU A 44 -12.25 -11.78 11.31
C GLU A 44 -11.12 -11.61 12.34
N GLY A 45 -10.01 -10.96 11.97
CA GLY A 45 -8.86 -10.75 12.85
C GLY A 45 -8.00 -12.00 13.01
N LYS A 46 -7.91 -12.84 11.99
CA LYS A 46 -6.96 -13.95 11.90
C LYS A 46 -5.83 -13.58 10.96
N ILE A 47 -4.65 -14.10 11.23
CA ILE A 47 -3.50 -14.04 10.34
C ILE A 47 -3.12 -15.46 9.95
N ASN A 48 -3.19 -15.73 8.66
CA ASN A 48 -2.73 -16.98 8.06
C ASN A 48 -1.35 -16.79 7.45
N PHE A 49 -0.45 -17.69 7.72
CA PHE A 49 0.88 -17.70 7.14
C PHE A 49 0.94 -18.68 5.99
N TYR A 50 1.49 -18.22 4.87
CA TYR A 50 1.66 -19.01 3.65
C TYR A 50 3.14 -19.06 3.28
N ASN A 51 3.58 -20.20 2.75
CA ASN A 51 4.91 -20.32 2.15
C ASN A 51 4.91 -19.77 0.71
N SER A 52 6.08 -19.77 0.06
CA SER A 52 6.22 -19.32 -1.34
C SER A 52 5.49 -20.18 -2.38
N ALA A 53 4.99 -21.36 -1.99
CA ALA A 53 4.14 -22.21 -2.82
C ALA A 53 2.65 -21.97 -2.58
N SER A 54 2.28 -20.90 -1.85
CA SER A 54 0.92 -20.55 -1.44
C SER A 54 0.22 -21.63 -0.58
N GLU A 55 1.00 -22.45 0.15
CA GLU A 55 0.47 -23.40 1.09
C GLU A 55 0.38 -22.76 2.49
N GLN A 56 -0.79 -22.83 3.10
CA GLN A 56 -0.99 -22.34 4.46
C GLN A 56 -0.19 -23.19 5.46
N THR A 57 0.66 -22.55 6.23
CA THR A 57 1.56 -23.22 7.18
C THR A 57 1.10 -23.11 8.63
N SER A 58 0.47 -22.00 9.00
CA SER A 58 -0.04 -21.76 10.36
C SER A 58 -1.08 -20.64 10.36
N THR A 59 -1.80 -20.54 11.47
CA THR A 59 -2.79 -19.47 11.74
C THR A 59 -2.62 -18.99 13.16
N ILE A 60 -2.74 -17.69 13.37
CA ILE A 60 -2.81 -17.06 14.69
C ILE A 60 -4.00 -16.12 14.76
N GLN A 61 -4.53 -15.93 15.98
CA GLN A 61 -5.56 -14.91 16.23
C GLN A 61 -4.87 -13.59 16.60
N THR A 62 -5.37 -12.45 16.08
CA THR A 62 -4.91 -11.13 16.51
C THR A 62 -5.38 -10.83 17.93
N GLU A 63 -4.52 -10.23 18.73
CA GLU A 63 -4.86 -9.81 20.08
C GLU A 63 -4.52 -8.33 20.29
N GLY A 64 -5.32 -7.64 21.09
CA GLY A 64 -5.09 -6.25 21.47
C GLY A 64 -5.43 -5.21 20.39
N VAL A 65 -5.93 -5.64 19.21
CA VAL A 65 -6.34 -4.75 18.12
C VAL A 65 -7.73 -5.11 17.63
N ALA A 66 -8.70 -4.25 17.93
CA ALA A 66 -10.02 -4.39 17.38
C ALA A 66 -10.06 -3.85 15.95
N GLY A 67 -10.63 -4.64 15.04
CA GLY A 67 -10.78 -4.24 13.64
C GLY A 67 -9.44 -3.99 12.93
N ALA A 68 -8.48 -4.92 13.09
CA ALA A 68 -7.21 -4.85 12.39
C ALA A 68 -7.42 -4.73 10.88
N LYS A 69 -6.70 -3.80 10.23
CA LYS A 69 -6.85 -3.48 8.81
C LYS A 69 -5.53 -3.47 8.05
N PHE A 70 -4.44 -3.20 8.74
CA PHE A 70 -3.12 -2.99 8.14
C PHE A 70 -2.07 -3.81 8.88
N MET A 71 -1.05 -4.23 8.14
CA MET A 71 0.11 -4.91 8.68
C MET A 71 1.40 -4.32 8.13
N CYS A 72 2.47 -4.39 8.91
CA CYS A 72 3.82 -4.29 8.39
C CYS A 72 4.76 -5.21 9.14
N SER A 73 5.87 -5.59 8.52
CA SER A 73 6.90 -6.40 9.16
C SER A 73 8.14 -5.57 9.48
N VAL A 74 8.62 -5.66 10.71
CA VAL A 74 9.80 -4.96 11.19
C VAL A 74 10.75 -6.00 11.78
N SER A 75 11.84 -6.30 11.07
CA SER A 75 12.76 -7.37 11.46
C SER A 75 12.00 -8.71 11.66
N ASP A 76 12.02 -9.25 12.87
CA ASP A 76 11.34 -10.51 13.20
C ASP A 76 9.95 -10.30 13.85
N ALA A 77 9.46 -9.07 13.85
CA ALA A 77 8.18 -8.70 14.43
C ALA A 77 7.15 -8.39 13.34
N LEU A 78 5.89 -8.79 13.55
CA LEU A 78 4.74 -8.40 12.72
C LEU A 78 3.90 -7.40 13.50
N VAL A 79 3.68 -6.23 12.94
CA VAL A 79 2.85 -5.18 13.54
C VAL A 79 1.52 -5.12 12.82
N ILE A 80 0.44 -5.09 13.60
CA ILE A 80 -0.92 -4.94 13.10
C ILE A 80 -1.53 -3.63 13.62
N ALA A 81 -2.31 -2.99 12.80
CA ALA A 81 -3.03 -1.76 13.14
C ALA A 81 -4.53 -1.91 12.91
N GLY A 82 -5.31 -1.49 13.90
CA GLY A 82 -6.70 -1.13 13.78
C GLY A 82 -6.85 0.39 13.67
N GLU A 83 -8.07 0.89 13.86
CA GLU A 83 -8.31 2.34 13.75
C GLU A 83 -7.58 3.16 14.82
N SER A 84 -7.52 2.67 16.06
CA SER A 84 -6.95 3.41 17.20
C SER A 84 -6.06 2.54 18.08
N SER A 85 -5.57 1.43 17.58
CA SER A 85 -4.74 0.49 18.33
C SER A 85 -3.69 -0.14 17.43
N LEU A 86 -2.51 -0.37 17.99
CA LEU A 86 -1.43 -1.15 17.40
C LEU A 86 -1.05 -2.29 18.33
N SER A 87 -0.64 -3.41 17.76
CA SER A 87 -0.04 -4.51 18.49
C SER A 87 1.08 -5.13 17.68
N CYS A 88 2.13 -5.53 18.35
CA CYS A 88 3.30 -6.16 17.79
C CYS A 88 3.35 -7.64 18.21
N LEU A 89 3.43 -8.54 17.23
CA LEU A 89 3.73 -9.95 17.45
C LEU A 89 5.24 -10.13 17.47
N LEU A 90 5.79 -10.42 18.64
CA LEU A 90 7.21 -10.70 18.86
C LEU A 90 7.35 -11.98 19.69
N ASP A 91 8.18 -12.91 19.27
CA ASP A 91 8.40 -14.19 19.94
C ASP A 91 7.10 -14.95 20.28
N GLY A 92 6.11 -14.88 19.38
CA GLY A 92 4.83 -15.55 19.52
C GLY A 92 3.86 -14.92 20.52
N ARG A 93 4.13 -13.69 20.98
CA ARG A 93 3.29 -12.93 21.91
C ARG A 93 2.86 -11.59 21.30
N TRP A 94 1.61 -11.24 21.52
CA TRP A 94 1.09 -9.92 21.18
C TRP A 94 1.42 -8.91 22.28
N LEU A 95 2.02 -7.80 21.89
CA LEU A 95 2.44 -6.72 22.77
C LEU A 95 1.78 -5.42 22.28
N PRO A 96 0.96 -4.76 23.10
CA PRO A 96 0.33 -3.50 22.69
C PRO A 96 1.38 -2.41 22.54
N MET A 97 1.22 -1.60 21.49
CA MET A 97 2.04 -0.40 21.25
C MET A 97 1.28 0.84 21.69
N ASP A 98 2.01 1.85 22.14
CA ASP A 98 1.44 3.13 22.58
C ASP A 98 0.94 3.92 21.36
N VAL A 99 -0.35 4.21 21.30
CA VAL A 99 -0.97 5.04 20.25
C VAL A 99 -1.58 6.27 20.91
N PRO A 100 -1.30 7.47 20.42
CA PRO A 100 -1.95 8.68 20.93
C PRO A 100 -3.47 8.57 20.81
N GLU A 101 -4.21 8.87 21.89
CA GLU A 101 -5.66 8.65 22.03
C GLU A 101 -6.53 9.24 20.90
N THR A 102 -6.06 10.28 20.23
CA THR A 102 -6.80 10.98 19.18
C THR A 102 -6.44 10.52 17.77
N SER A 103 -5.50 9.58 17.63
CA SER A 103 -4.98 9.19 16.31
C SER A 103 -5.75 8.01 15.75
N ARG A 104 -6.33 8.17 14.56
CA ARG A 104 -6.87 7.05 13.76
C ARG A 104 -5.85 6.71 12.68
N ILE A 105 -5.35 5.49 12.71
CA ILE A 105 -4.35 5.01 11.76
C ILE A 105 -5.02 4.67 10.44
N VAL A 106 -4.44 5.16 9.34
CA VAL A 106 -4.95 4.96 7.98
C VAL A 106 -3.98 4.22 7.06
N CYS A 107 -2.69 4.23 7.39
CA CYS A 107 -1.68 3.40 6.73
C CYS A 107 -0.46 3.20 7.64
N LEU A 108 0.34 2.20 7.32
CA LEU A 108 1.42 1.69 8.16
C LEU A 108 2.54 1.14 7.28
N THR A 109 3.79 1.38 7.68
CA THR A 109 4.97 0.76 7.06
C THR A 109 6.10 0.58 8.05
N ALA A 110 7.03 -0.33 7.75
CA ALA A 110 8.28 -0.42 8.47
C ALA A 110 9.20 0.74 8.06
N PHE A 111 9.88 1.37 8.99
CA PHE A 111 10.81 2.44 8.67
C PHE A 111 11.99 2.44 9.64
N TYR A 112 13.20 2.33 9.11
CA TYR A 112 14.46 2.42 9.86
C TYR A 112 14.51 1.54 11.13
N GLY A 113 14.07 0.30 10.99
CA GLY A 113 14.03 -0.67 12.10
C GLY A 113 12.89 -0.46 13.10
N GLY A 114 12.06 0.54 12.88
CA GLY A 114 10.85 0.84 13.63
C GLY A 114 9.60 0.83 12.77
N VAL A 115 8.55 1.49 13.23
CA VAL A 115 7.24 1.58 12.58
C VAL A 115 6.91 3.05 12.30
N MET A 116 6.45 3.32 11.10
CA MET A 116 5.85 4.60 10.71
C MET A 116 4.38 4.38 10.39
N ALA A 117 3.51 5.21 10.91
CA ALA A 117 2.09 5.21 10.57
C ALA A 117 1.62 6.61 10.21
N ALA A 118 0.62 6.71 9.36
CA ALA A 118 -0.10 7.94 9.13
C ALA A 118 -1.48 7.89 9.78
N SER A 119 -1.94 9.04 10.26
CA SER A 119 -3.25 9.19 10.90
C SER A 119 -4.19 10.03 10.06
N GLU A 120 -5.48 9.83 10.26
CA GLU A 120 -6.56 10.52 9.54
C GLU A 120 -6.49 12.07 9.70
N ASP A 121 -5.96 12.55 10.83
CA ASP A 121 -5.78 13.97 11.13
C ASP A 121 -4.49 14.60 10.56
N GLY A 122 -3.84 13.92 9.62
CA GLY A 122 -2.67 14.46 8.89
C GLY A 122 -1.35 14.38 9.65
N LYS A 123 -1.27 13.60 10.73
CA LYS A 123 -0.04 13.37 11.48
C LYS A 123 0.64 12.08 11.03
N LEU A 124 1.95 12.06 11.18
CA LEU A 124 2.77 10.88 11.08
C LEU A 124 3.25 10.49 12.47
N LEU A 125 3.23 9.20 12.75
CA LEU A 125 3.57 8.62 14.04
C LEU A 125 4.76 7.68 13.83
N PHE A 126 5.82 7.86 14.58
CA PHE A 126 7.02 7.01 14.50
C PHE A 126 7.33 6.36 15.83
N TRP A 127 7.57 5.06 15.81
CA TRP A 127 8.09 4.25 16.91
C TRP A 127 9.44 3.67 16.49
N GLY A 128 10.52 4.09 17.12
CA GLY A 128 11.86 3.54 16.86
C GLY A 128 11.99 2.08 17.31
N SER A 129 11.12 1.66 18.23
CA SER A 129 10.95 0.30 18.71
C SER A 129 9.48 0.07 19.06
N PRO A 130 8.96 -1.16 19.00
CA PRO A 130 7.58 -1.47 19.40
C PRO A 130 7.22 -1.08 20.83
N PHE A 131 8.22 -0.85 21.69
CA PHE A 131 8.04 -0.48 23.10
C PHE A 131 8.17 1.01 23.36
N ASP A 132 8.53 1.79 22.37
CA ASP A 132 8.69 3.24 22.50
C ASP A 132 7.33 3.94 22.47
N LYS A 133 7.31 5.18 22.97
CA LYS A 133 6.19 6.07 22.75
C LYS A 133 6.24 6.62 21.32
N ALA A 134 5.06 6.82 20.72
CA ALA A 134 4.97 7.44 19.42
C ALA A 134 5.58 8.86 19.41
N GLN A 135 6.51 9.09 18.51
CA GLN A 135 6.94 10.41 18.14
C GLN A 135 5.98 10.98 17.10
N ILE A 136 5.34 12.11 17.42
CA ILE A 136 4.40 12.77 16.51
C ILE A 136 5.18 13.71 15.59
N ILE A 137 5.04 13.50 14.29
CA ILE A 137 5.63 14.31 13.23
C ILE A 137 4.50 15.01 12.49
N LYS A 138 4.54 16.32 12.42
CA LYS A 138 3.55 17.10 11.67
C LYS A 138 4.02 17.26 10.23
N ALA A 139 3.21 16.80 9.29
CA ALA A 139 3.37 17.11 7.88
C ALA A 139 2.43 18.25 7.49
N GLU A 140 2.91 19.15 6.63
CA GLU A 140 2.08 20.20 6.06
C GLU A 140 1.36 19.66 4.82
N VAL A 141 0.20 19.05 5.04
CA VAL A 141 -0.65 18.48 3.99
C VAL A 141 -2.06 19.05 4.08
N SER A 142 -2.74 19.14 2.96
CA SER A 142 -4.13 19.59 2.85
C SER A 142 -5.10 18.41 2.67
N GLY A 143 -4.59 17.27 2.21
CA GLY A 143 -5.32 16.02 2.00
C GLY A 143 -5.19 15.06 3.18
N ARG A 144 -5.92 13.95 3.11
CA ARG A 144 -5.81 12.82 4.04
C ARG A 144 -4.80 11.82 3.48
N PHE A 145 -3.98 11.24 4.34
CA PHE A 145 -3.10 10.15 3.94
C PHE A 145 -3.92 8.93 3.49
N ILE A 146 -3.47 8.29 2.41
CA ILE A 146 -4.13 7.13 1.83
C ILE A 146 -3.21 5.93 1.67
N ASP A 147 -1.89 6.16 1.53
CA ASP A 147 -0.91 5.09 1.41
C ASP A 147 0.46 5.58 1.87
N MET A 148 1.31 4.65 2.29
CA MET A 148 2.70 4.92 2.62
C MET A 148 3.56 3.67 2.43
N ASP A 149 4.80 3.89 2.06
CA ASP A 149 5.81 2.85 1.95
C ASP A 149 7.20 3.39 2.24
N SER A 150 8.14 2.52 2.56
CA SER A 150 9.49 2.90 2.90
C SER A 150 10.52 1.91 2.38
N PHE A 151 11.70 2.42 2.10
CA PHE A 151 12.87 1.61 1.80
C PHE A 151 14.10 2.22 2.48
N ALA A 152 14.79 1.41 3.28
CA ALA A 152 15.99 1.80 4.01
C ALA A 152 15.76 3.05 4.89
N ASP A 153 16.28 4.19 4.47
CA ASP A 153 16.31 5.45 5.20
C ASP A 153 15.31 6.50 4.66
N HIS A 154 14.44 6.11 3.75
CA HIS A 154 13.41 6.97 3.18
C HIS A 154 12.02 6.34 3.34
N CYS A 155 11.09 7.16 3.79
CA CYS A 155 9.66 6.85 3.83
C CYS A 155 8.91 7.87 2.99
N TYR A 156 7.91 7.41 2.26
CA TYR A 156 7.02 8.24 1.45
C TYR A 156 5.58 7.94 1.84
N ALA A 157 4.79 9.00 1.92
CA ALA A 157 3.35 8.90 2.12
C ALA A 157 2.64 9.76 1.07
N VAL A 158 1.45 9.34 0.66
CA VAL A 158 0.65 10.09 -0.32
C VAL A 158 -0.73 10.40 0.22
N THR A 159 -1.30 11.51 -0.25
CA THR A 159 -2.63 11.97 0.16
C THR A 159 -3.66 11.85 -0.95
N ASP A 160 -4.94 11.90 -0.57
CA ASP A 160 -6.09 11.93 -1.50
C ASP A 160 -6.16 13.21 -2.36
N ARG A 161 -5.26 14.18 -2.11
CA ARG A 161 -5.05 15.37 -2.94
C ARG A 161 -3.77 15.32 -3.76
N SER A 162 -3.19 14.13 -3.91
CA SER A 162 -1.96 13.91 -4.68
C SER A 162 -0.74 14.69 -4.17
N GLU A 163 -0.69 14.94 -2.86
CA GLU A 163 0.51 15.42 -2.20
C GLU A 163 1.38 14.23 -1.83
N ILE A 164 2.69 14.37 -2.00
CA ILE A 164 3.70 13.36 -1.68
C ILE A 164 4.53 13.89 -0.54
N VAL A 165 4.55 13.20 0.58
CA VAL A 165 5.36 13.52 1.74
C VAL A 165 6.56 12.58 1.77
N SER A 166 7.76 13.13 1.76
CA SER A 166 9.00 12.38 1.93
C SER A 166 9.60 12.64 3.32
N ILE A 167 10.11 11.57 3.94
CA ILE A 167 10.67 11.61 5.30
C ILE A 167 11.98 10.82 5.27
N GLY A 168 13.09 11.46 5.65
CA GLY A 168 14.38 10.82 5.86
C GLY A 168 14.65 10.53 7.34
N LEU A 169 15.86 10.07 7.64
CA LEU A 169 16.32 9.74 9.01
C LEU A 169 16.18 10.87 10.03
N GLY A 170 16.21 12.12 9.58
CA GLY A 170 16.01 13.28 10.45
C GLY A 170 14.57 13.49 10.91
N LEU A 171 13.64 12.66 10.46
CA LEU A 171 12.21 12.75 10.76
C LEU A 171 11.60 14.12 10.42
N GLN A 172 12.18 14.81 9.45
CA GLN A 172 11.67 16.08 8.94
C GLN A 172 10.90 15.79 7.64
N PRO A 173 9.59 16.04 7.60
CA PRO A 173 8.80 15.83 6.40
C PRO A 173 9.05 16.95 5.38
N SER A 174 9.01 16.59 4.10
CA SER A 174 8.96 17.52 2.98
C SER A 174 7.78 17.15 2.11
N THR A 175 6.91 18.10 1.83
CA THR A 175 5.68 17.89 1.04
C THR A 175 5.86 18.44 -0.37
N PHE A 176 5.46 17.66 -1.35
CA PHE A 176 5.45 17.99 -2.76
C PHE A 176 4.04 17.82 -3.32
N ASP A 177 3.44 18.88 -3.83
CA ASP A 177 2.14 18.84 -4.52
C ASP A 177 2.36 18.43 -5.97
N PHE A 178 2.02 17.17 -6.30
CA PHE A 178 2.25 16.62 -7.62
C PHE A 178 1.46 17.34 -8.70
N ASN A 179 0.19 17.58 -8.48
CA ASN A 179 -0.67 18.21 -9.48
C ASN A 179 -0.34 19.69 -9.70
N ALA A 180 0.12 20.40 -8.68
CA ALA A 180 0.57 21.79 -8.85
C ALA A 180 1.74 21.92 -9.83
N TYR A 181 2.60 20.90 -9.93
CA TYR A 181 3.77 20.91 -10.82
C TYR A 181 3.53 20.23 -12.16
N TYR A 182 2.72 19.18 -12.21
CA TYR A 182 2.66 18.28 -13.35
C TYR A 182 1.31 18.24 -14.08
N SER A 183 0.25 18.84 -13.56
CA SER A 183 -1.08 18.79 -14.20
C SER A 183 -1.12 19.43 -15.59
N GLU A 184 -0.28 20.42 -15.87
CA GLU A 184 -0.17 21.01 -17.22
C GLU A 184 0.39 20.02 -18.25
N TYR A 185 1.20 19.03 -17.83
CA TYR A 185 1.85 18.08 -18.73
C TYR A 185 1.08 16.76 -18.81
N TYR A 186 0.52 16.30 -17.70
CA TYR A 186 -0.06 14.95 -17.60
C TYR A 186 -1.56 14.95 -17.29
N GLY A 187 -2.17 16.13 -17.11
CA GLY A 187 -3.51 16.26 -16.56
C GLY A 187 -3.52 16.02 -15.03
N GLU A 188 -4.69 16.14 -14.44
CA GLU A 188 -4.84 15.80 -13.01
C GLU A 188 -4.73 14.30 -12.80
N ILE A 189 -3.89 13.93 -11.84
CA ILE A 189 -3.66 12.54 -11.42
C ILE A 189 -4.20 12.36 -10.01
N GLY A 190 -5.14 11.45 -9.83
CA GLY A 190 -5.54 10.96 -8.51
C GLY A 190 -4.54 9.88 -8.06
N ILE A 191 -3.54 10.24 -7.26
CA ILE A 191 -2.57 9.28 -6.72
C ILE A 191 -3.31 8.33 -5.78
N VAL A 192 -3.04 7.04 -5.87
CA VAL A 192 -3.67 5.99 -5.04
C VAL A 192 -2.67 5.18 -4.24
N SER A 193 -1.39 5.13 -4.65
CA SER A 193 -0.38 4.34 -3.93
C SER A 193 1.02 4.85 -4.19
N VAL A 194 1.92 4.53 -3.25
CA VAL A 194 3.36 4.77 -3.35
C VAL A 194 4.11 3.48 -3.04
N ALA A 195 5.20 3.23 -3.76
CA ALA A 195 6.13 2.14 -3.50
C ALA A 195 7.56 2.68 -3.46
N ALA A 196 8.23 2.49 -2.35
CA ALA A 196 9.61 2.94 -2.14
C ALA A 196 10.60 1.86 -2.57
N GLY A 197 11.55 2.21 -3.43
CA GLY A 197 12.57 1.32 -3.93
C GLY A 197 13.99 1.71 -3.50
N ALA A 198 14.97 0.90 -3.87
CA ALA A 198 16.36 1.09 -3.45
C ALA A 198 17.00 2.38 -4.02
N THR A 199 16.62 2.76 -5.23
CA THR A 199 17.21 3.91 -5.96
C THR A 199 16.16 4.88 -6.46
N SER A 200 14.89 4.56 -6.26
CA SER A 200 13.78 5.33 -6.78
C SER A 200 12.51 5.09 -5.96
N VAL A 201 11.54 5.94 -6.16
CA VAL A 201 10.19 5.79 -5.64
C VAL A 201 9.21 5.81 -6.81
N CYS A 202 8.18 4.98 -6.74
CA CYS A 202 7.09 4.94 -7.70
C CYS A 202 5.80 5.41 -7.04
N ILE A 203 5.08 6.31 -7.69
CA ILE A 203 3.69 6.60 -7.37
C ILE A 203 2.80 6.05 -8.48
N THR A 204 1.65 5.55 -8.10
CA THR A 204 0.62 5.12 -9.04
C THR A 204 -0.67 5.85 -8.78
N GLY A 205 -1.44 6.05 -9.85
CA GLY A 205 -2.68 6.77 -9.77
C GLY A 205 -3.53 6.56 -11.02
N ASN A 206 -4.58 7.35 -11.11
CA ASN A 206 -5.50 7.29 -12.25
C ASN A 206 -5.78 8.72 -12.74
N ARG A 207 -5.92 8.87 -14.04
CA ARG A 207 -6.31 10.13 -14.69
C ARG A 207 -7.81 10.37 -14.56
N GLY A 208 -8.24 11.57 -14.95
CA GLY A 208 -9.65 11.92 -14.96
C GLY A 208 -10.51 11.06 -15.90
N ASP A 209 -9.91 10.44 -16.92
CA ASP A 209 -10.53 9.46 -17.81
C ASP A 209 -10.45 8.01 -17.28
N GLU A 210 -9.99 7.84 -16.04
CA GLU A 210 -9.80 6.57 -15.34
C GLU A 210 -8.65 5.71 -15.87
N SER A 211 -7.87 6.19 -16.84
CA SER A 211 -6.68 5.46 -17.31
C SER A 211 -5.58 5.42 -16.25
N PRO A 212 -4.82 4.31 -16.17
CA PRO A 212 -3.76 4.17 -15.19
C PRO A 212 -2.61 5.12 -15.45
N ALA A 213 -1.94 5.54 -14.37
CA ALA A 213 -0.76 6.36 -14.42
C ALA A 213 0.28 5.85 -13.41
N ALA A 214 1.55 5.89 -13.80
CA ALA A 214 2.66 5.63 -12.89
C ALA A 214 3.80 6.61 -13.18
N PHE A 215 4.45 7.05 -12.12
CA PHE A 215 5.58 7.96 -12.22
C PHE A 215 6.70 7.46 -11.30
N ILE A 216 7.93 7.55 -11.79
CA ILE A 216 9.13 7.16 -11.03
C ILE A 216 10.00 8.39 -10.82
N SER A 217 10.55 8.51 -9.61
CA SER A 217 11.49 9.55 -9.22
C SER A 217 12.68 8.93 -8.49
N SER A 218 13.88 9.43 -8.76
CA SER A 218 15.09 9.06 -8.00
C SER A 218 15.32 9.91 -6.75
N ASN A 219 14.56 10.98 -6.57
CA ASN A 219 14.77 11.95 -5.48
C ASN A 219 13.47 12.44 -4.82
N GLY A 220 12.31 11.94 -5.25
CA GLY A 220 11.00 12.34 -4.74
C GLY A 220 10.48 13.70 -5.24
N ASN A 221 11.26 14.43 -6.07
CA ASN A 221 10.90 15.78 -6.53
C ASN A 221 10.76 15.89 -8.05
N VAL A 222 11.54 15.12 -8.80
CA VAL A 222 11.48 15.10 -10.26
C VAL A 222 10.93 13.76 -10.70
N TRP A 223 9.77 13.80 -11.36
CA TRP A 223 9.00 12.62 -11.72
C TRP A 223 8.98 12.40 -13.21
N SER A 224 9.12 11.16 -13.62
CA SER A 224 9.04 10.72 -15.00
C SER A 224 7.93 9.71 -15.15
N GLU A 225 7.03 9.97 -16.08
CA GLU A 225 5.94 9.05 -16.41
C GLU A 225 6.48 7.71 -16.92
N ARG A 226 5.81 6.64 -16.54
CA ARG A 226 5.95 5.29 -17.07
C ARG A 226 4.67 4.86 -17.75
N THR A 227 4.80 4.36 -18.96
CA THR A 227 3.66 3.90 -19.74
C THR A 227 3.25 2.49 -19.33
N PHE A 228 1.95 2.23 -19.37
CA PHE A 228 1.38 0.90 -19.15
C PHE A 228 1.20 0.17 -20.50
N ASP A 229 2.20 0.26 -21.36
CA ASP A 229 2.23 -0.45 -22.62
C ASP A 229 2.96 -1.79 -22.49
N TYR A 230 2.53 -2.78 -23.27
CA TYR A 230 3.12 -4.11 -23.32
C TYR A 230 2.98 -4.70 -24.72
N LEU A 231 3.72 -5.75 -25.03
CA LEU A 231 3.63 -6.45 -26.29
C LEU A 231 2.78 -7.72 -26.16
N GLU A 232 1.73 -7.79 -26.96
CA GLU A 232 0.91 -8.96 -27.11
C GLU A 232 0.96 -9.44 -28.55
N ASN A 233 1.49 -10.66 -28.79
CA ASN A 233 1.65 -11.22 -30.14
C ASN A 233 2.37 -10.27 -31.14
N GLY A 234 3.37 -9.51 -30.62
CA GLY A 234 4.13 -8.55 -31.39
C GLY A 234 3.45 -7.21 -31.65
N SER A 235 2.25 -7.02 -31.14
CA SER A 235 1.50 -5.73 -31.23
C SER A 235 1.55 -5.00 -29.90
N GLN A 236 1.79 -3.69 -29.94
CA GLN A 236 1.74 -2.83 -28.77
C GLN A 236 0.30 -2.70 -28.28
N LYS A 237 0.10 -2.91 -27.00
CA LYS A 237 -1.15 -2.78 -26.25
C LYS A 237 -0.94 -1.83 -25.08
N TYR A 238 -2.03 -1.24 -24.62
CA TYR A 238 -2.06 -0.36 -23.46
C TYR A 238 -2.98 -0.95 -22.40
N MET A 239 -2.58 -0.85 -21.15
CA MET A 239 -3.42 -1.21 -20.01
C MET A 239 -4.48 -0.13 -19.82
N ASP A 240 -5.73 -0.55 -19.63
CA ASP A 240 -6.89 0.32 -19.41
C ASP A 240 -7.52 0.14 -18.01
N LYS A 241 -6.90 -0.67 -17.15
CA LYS A 241 -7.40 -0.96 -15.80
C LYS A 241 -6.81 0.00 -14.78
N LYS A 242 -7.65 0.56 -13.91
CA LYS A 242 -7.21 1.46 -12.83
C LYS A 242 -6.19 0.79 -11.92
N THR A 243 -5.23 1.57 -11.48
CA THR A 243 -4.28 1.13 -10.46
C THR A 243 -4.93 1.09 -9.07
N ILE A 244 -4.57 0.08 -8.28
CA ILE A 244 -5.06 -0.10 -6.91
C ILE A 244 -3.92 0.11 -5.92
N THR A 245 -2.79 -0.59 -6.09
CA THR A 245 -1.63 -0.49 -5.21
C THR A 245 -0.36 -0.87 -5.96
N ALA A 246 0.78 -0.50 -5.40
CA ALA A 246 2.08 -0.86 -5.92
C ALA A 246 2.98 -1.36 -4.79
N ALA A 247 3.96 -2.21 -5.13
CA ALA A 247 5.01 -2.64 -4.23
C ALA A 247 6.33 -2.77 -4.99
N TYR A 248 7.45 -2.57 -4.29
CA TYR A 248 8.78 -2.67 -4.87
C TYR A 248 9.39 -4.06 -4.69
N ARG A 249 9.88 -4.64 -5.78
CA ARG A 249 10.59 -5.93 -5.77
C ARG A 249 12.09 -5.72 -5.90
N LYS A 250 12.80 -5.87 -4.78
CA LYS A 250 14.25 -5.67 -4.69
C LYS A 250 15.05 -6.62 -5.60
N TYR A 251 14.53 -7.81 -5.86
CA TYR A 251 15.25 -8.85 -6.59
C TYR A 251 15.70 -8.43 -8.00
N ASP A 252 14.87 -7.70 -8.71
CA ASP A 252 15.10 -7.27 -10.10
C ASP A 252 14.82 -5.77 -10.32
N ASP A 253 14.82 -4.98 -9.25
CA ASP A 253 14.58 -3.54 -9.28
C ASP A 253 13.30 -3.19 -10.07
N CYS A 254 12.19 -3.82 -9.68
CA CYS A 254 10.92 -3.75 -10.40
C CYS A 254 9.81 -3.30 -9.46
N TYR A 255 8.91 -2.44 -9.96
CA TYR A 255 7.64 -2.17 -9.30
C TYR A 255 6.58 -3.13 -9.82
N VAL A 256 5.85 -3.72 -8.90
CA VAL A 256 4.70 -4.57 -9.21
C VAL A 256 3.45 -3.80 -8.85
N ILE A 257 2.60 -3.56 -9.84
CA ILE A 257 1.40 -2.74 -9.71
C ILE A 257 0.19 -3.63 -9.84
N LEU A 258 -0.66 -3.61 -8.84
CA LEU A 258 -1.95 -4.26 -8.86
C LEU A 258 -2.98 -3.31 -9.48
N CYS A 259 -3.68 -3.79 -10.49
CA CYS A 259 -4.74 -3.08 -11.17
C CYS A 259 -6.10 -3.77 -10.94
N GLU A 260 -7.17 -3.08 -11.31
CA GLU A 260 -8.53 -3.66 -11.29
C GLU A 260 -8.61 -4.97 -12.07
N GLU A 261 -9.64 -5.76 -11.77
CA GLU A 261 -9.88 -7.09 -12.36
C GLU A 261 -8.74 -8.09 -12.14
N GLY A 262 -7.92 -7.87 -11.09
CA GLY A 262 -6.83 -8.76 -10.73
C GLY A 262 -5.65 -8.74 -11.71
N VAL A 263 -5.49 -7.68 -12.49
CA VAL A 263 -4.32 -7.53 -13.36
C VAL A 263 -3.11 -7.09 -12.54
N ILE A 264 -1.99 -7.77 -12.70
CA ILE A 264 -0.72 -7.46 -12.05
C ILE A 264 0.26 -7.03 -13.13
N PHE A 265 0.75 -5.81 -13.04
CA PHE A 265 1.62 -5.20 -14.04
C PHE A 265 3.03 -5.05 -13.49
N HIS A 266 4.02 -5.58 -14.19
CA HIS A 266 5.43 -5.44 -13.85
C HIS A 266 6.03 -4.25 -14.56
N LEU A 267 6.56 -3.30 -13.79
CA LEU A 267 7.14 -2.06 -14.26
C LEU A 267 8.60 -1.97 -13.78
N PRO A 268 9.58 -2.38 -14.59
CA PRO A 268 10.99 -2.27 -14.23
C PRO A 268 11.41 -0.81 -14.01
N ALA A 269 12.21 -0.54 -13.00
CA ALA A 269 12.67 0.81 -12.68
C ALA A 269 13.52 1.40 -13.81
N CYS A 270 14.32 0.58 -14.51
CA CYS A 270 15.32 1.01 -15.47
C CYS A 270 15.09 0.54 -16.92
N SER A 271 14.07 -0.28 -17.22
CA SER A 271 13.86 -0.82 -18.57
C SER A 271 12.45 -0.53 -19.10
N HIS A 272 12.24 -0.73 -20.41
CA HIS A 272 10.95 -0.55 -21.06
C HIS A 272 10.23 -1.90 -21.34
N CYS A 273 10.67 -2.98 -20.72
CA CYS A 273 10.06 -4.29 -20.91
C CYS A 273 8.96 -4.54 -19.86
N ASN A 274 7.82 -3.90 -20.07
CA ASN A 274 6.65 -4.08 -19.22
C ASN A 274 5.90 -5.34 -19.59
N TYR A 275 5.32 -6.04 -18.63
CA TYR A 275 4.46 -7.20 -18.90
C TYR A 275 3.35 -7.35 -17.86
N PRO A 276 2.11 -7.56 -18.30
CA PRO A 276 1.01 -7.87 -17.41
C PRO A 276 0.92 -9.37 -17.12
N ILE A 277 0.42 -9.70 -15.94
CA ILE A 277 -0.08 -11.02 -15.58
C ILE A 277 -1.58 -10.84 -15.35
N PHE A 278 -2.38 -11.59 -16.07
CA PHE A 278 -3.82 -11.61 -15.89
C PHE A 278 -4.19 -12.73 -14.92
N SER A 279 -4.58 -12.37 -13.70
CA SER A 279 -5.15 -13.30 -12.76
C SER A 279 -6.66 -13.44 -13.01
N ASN A 280 -7.21 -14.62 -12.85
CA ASN A 280 -8.66 -14.82 -12.86
C ASN A 280 -9.23 -14.77 -11.42
N SER A 281 -8.56 -14.05 -10.52
CA SER A 281 -8.76 -14.15 -9.07
C SER A 281 -9.80 -13.17 -8.51
N GLY A 282 -10.56 -12.47 -9.36
CA GLY A 282 -11.53 -11.49 -8.88
C GLY A 282 -10.88 -10.19 -8.39
N ARG A 283 -11.52 -9.51 -7.45
CA ARG A 283 -11.04 -8.23 -6.93
C ARG A 283 -9.96 -8.43 -5.87
N LEU A 284 -8.75 -8.02 -6.21
CA LEU A 284 -7.59 -7.98 -5.31
C LEU A 284 -7.36 -6.53 -4.83
N THR A 285 -6.88 -6.33 -3.62
CA THR A 285 -6.75 -5.00 -2.99
C THR A 285 -5.43 -4.75 -2.29
N SER A 286 -4.70 -5.79 -1.91
CA SER A 286 -3.38 -5.68 -1.30
C SER A 286 -2.39 -6.63 -1.95
N LEU A 287 -1.11 -6.27 -1.93
CA LEU A 287 -0.02 -6.95 -2.60
C LEU A 287 1.23 -6.92 -1.72
N ALA A 288 1.87 -8.07 -1.55
CA ALA A 288 3.19 -8.18 -0.92
C ALA A 288 4.16 -8.95 -1.80
N LEU A 289 5.44 -8.63 -1.64
CA LEU A 289 6.54 -9.21 -2.39
C LEU A 289 7.56 -9.86 -1.45
N ASN A 290 8.00 -11.06 -1.77
CA ASN A 290 9.00 -11.79 -1.01
C ASN A 290 10.00 -12.46 -1.97
N GLY A 291 11.17 -11.84 -2.13
CA GLY A 291 12.17 -12.28 -3.10
C GLY A 291 11.62 -12.25 -4.53
N LYS A 292 11.49 -13.44 -5.15
CA LYS A 292 10.91 -13.61 -6.50
C LYS A 292 9.40 -13.80 -6.50
N SER A 293 8.84 -14.15 -5.34
CA SER A 293 7.43 -14.46 -5.19
C SER A 293 6.64 -13.20 -4.83
N PHE A 294 5.38 -13.20 -5.17
CA PHE A 294 4.42 -12.21 -4.69
C PHE A 294 3.12 -12.92 -4.27
N MET A 295 2.36 -12.24 -3.45
CA MET A 295 1.01 -12.64 -3.06
C MET A 295 0.10 -11.43 -3.10
N ALA A 296 -1.07 -11.57 -3.70
CA ALA A 296 -2.10 -10.55 -3.72
C ALA A 296 -3.38 -11.10 -3.10
N VAL A 297 -4.06 -10.27 -2.35
CA VAL A 297 -5.27 -10.66 -1.61
C VAL A 297 -6.40 -9.65 -1.76
N GLY A 298 -7.62 -10.10 -1.51
CA GLY A 298 -8.85 -9.31 -1.57
C GLY A 298 -10.08 -10.21 -1.40
N GLU A 299 -10.85 -10.42 -2.46
CA GLU A 299 -11.91 -11.44 -2.45
C GLU A 299 -11.34 -12.86 -2.44
N THR A 300 -10.13 -13.03 -2.93
CA THR A 300 -9.38 -14.29 -3.02
C THR A 300 -7.91 -14.07 -2.65
N ILE A 301 -7.14 -15.14 -2.61
CA ILE A 301 -5.67 -15.13 -2.54
C ILE A 301 -5.13 -15.56 -3.92
N TYR A 302 -4.13 -14.83 -4.41
CA TYR A 302 -3.43 -15.11 -5.66
C TYR A 302 -1.91 -15.20 -5.44
#